data_53fecea92be6889522208cbf468b5d01
#
_entry.id   53fecea92be6889522208cbf468b5d01
#
_cell.length_a   1.000
_cell.length_b   1.000
_cell.length_c   1.000
_cell.angle_alpha   90.00
_cell.angle_beta   90.00
_cell.angle_gamma   90.00
#
_symmetry.space_group_name_H-M   'P 1'
#
loop_
_entity.id
_entity.type
_entity.pdbx_description
1 polymer ?
#
loop_
_entity_poly.entity_id
_entity_poly.type
_entity_poly.pdbx_seq_one_letter_code
_entity_poly.pdbx_strand_id
1 'polypeptide(L)'
;WLFAERIGALIHRIGERRALTIEYIGLIFVFVAYGLVDDATTAAVLYVIDHMFFAMAIAISTYFQKIADPKDMASTAGVSFTISHIAAIVIPAALGLVWMWSTSLVFFIGAGFAVLSLLAAQLIPFDPGPGQETVLPLGRDQVAAAGP
;
A
#
# COMPACT_ATOMS: atom_id res chain seq x y z
N TRP A 1 1.77 17.80 -9.40
CA TRP A 1 2.31 17.10 -10.58
C TRP A 1 3.84 17.02 -10.54
N LEU A 2 4.54 18.11 -10.27
CA LEU A 2 6.01 18.15 -10.17
C LEU A 2 6.61 17.16 -9.14
N PHE A 3 5.88 16.86 -8.08
CA PHE A 3 6.31 15.88 -7.06
C PHE A 3 6.12 14.43 -7.53
N ALA A 4 5.09 14.12 -8.30
CA ALA A 4 4.80 12.76 -8.77
C ALA A 4 5.92 12.22 -9.68
N GLU A 5 6.47 13.05 -10.57
CA GLU A 5 7.59 12.67 -11.44
C GLU A 5 8.87 12.36 -10.63
N ARG A 6 9.15 13.19 -9.61
CA ARG A 6 10.32 12.98 -8.73
C ARG A 6 10.16 11.73 -7.87
N ILE A 7 8.94 11.48 -7.37
CA ILE A 7 8.63 10.27 -6.58
C ILE A 7 8.71 9.04 -7.48
N GLY A 8 8.17 9.08 -8.69
CA GLY A 8 8.32 8.00 -9.67
C GLY A 8 9.78 7.70 -9.97
N ALA A 9 10.61 8.73 -10.21
CA ALA A 9 12.05 8.57 -10.43
C ALA A 9 12.78 8.00 -9.19
N LEU A 10 12.34 8.36 -7.99
CA LEU A 10 12.87 7.80 -6.74
C LEU A 10 12.52 6.31 -6.62
N ILE A 11 11.25 5.94 -6.86
CA ILE A 11 10.79 4.55 -6.83
C ILE A 11 11.58 3.70 -7.81
N HIS A 12 11.82 4.20 -9.03
CA HIS A 12 12.67 3.51 -10.01
C HIS A 12 14.10 3.27 -9.54
N ARG A 13 14.64 4.16 -8.70
CA ARG A 13 16.01 4.03 -8.17
C ARG A 13 16.11 3.08 -6.99
N ILE A 14 15.16 3.14 -6.06
CA ILE A 14 15.20 2.35 -4.81
C ILE A 14 14.47 1.01 -4.92
N GLY A 15 13.61 0.86 -5.92
CA GLY A 15 12.74 -0.31 -6.13
C GLY A 15 11.43 -0.24 -5.34
N GLU A 16 10.40 -0.88 -5.87
CA GLU A 16 9.04 -0.84 -5.32
C GLU A 16 8.96 -1.38 -3.90
N ARG A 17 9.62 -2.50 -3.62
CA ARG A 17 9.64 -3.10 -2.28
C ARG A 17 10.18 -2.14 -1.21
N ARG A 18 11.29 -1.45 -1.51
CA ARG A 18 11.88 -0.50 -0.55
C ARG A 18 11.02 0.74 -0.39
N ALA A 19 10.44 1.23 -1.49
CA ALA A 19 9.52 2.37 -1.45
C ALA A 19 8.32 2.08 -0.54
N LEU A 20 7.65 0.95 -0.74
CA LEU A 20 6.53 0.50 0.09
C LEU A 20 6.94 0.24 1.54
N THR A 21 8.14 -0.30 1.77
CA THR A 21 8.64 -0.49 3.13
C THR A 21 8.79 0.84 3.88
N ILE A 22 9.36 1.85 3.23
CA ILE A 22 9.52 3.19 3.81
C ILE A 22 8.16 3.83 4.07
N GLU A 23 7.24 3.73 3.10
CA GLU A 23 5.87 4.23 3.23
C GLU A 23 5.16 3.63 4.44
N TYR A 24 5.08 2.31 4.52
CA TYR A 24 4.33 1.64 5.60
C TYR A 24 4.98 1.82 6.97
N ILE A 25 6.30 1.85 7.08
CA ILE A 25 6.96 2.21 8.32
C ILE A 25 6.59 3.64 8.74
N GLY A 26 6.64 4.59 7.80
CA GLY A 26 6.23 5.97 8.05
C GLY A 26 4.78 6.08 8.49
N LEU A 27 3.86 5.38 7.82
CA LEU A 27 2.43 5.35 8.17
C LEU A 27 2.18 4.73 9.56
N ILE A 28 2.91 3.68 9.95
CA ILE A 28 2.82 3.11 11.30
C ILE A 28 3.13 4.19 12.34
N PHE A 29 4.24 4.92 12.17
CA PHE A 29 4.61 5.99 13.10
C PHE A 29 3.60 7.13 13.12
N VAL A 30 3.09 7.55 11.96
CA VAL A 30 2.09 8.61 11.83
C VAL A 30 0.78 8.19 12.52
N PHE A 31 0.27 7.00 12.26
CA PHE A 31 -0.97 6.53 12.87
C PHE A 31 -0.85 6.31 14.37
N VAL A 32 0.28 5.79 14.85
CA VAL A 32 0.55 5.69 16.30
C VAL A 32 0.60 7.08 16.92
N ALA A 33 1.26 8.05 16.28
CA ALA A 33 1.31 9.43 16.75
C ALA A 33 -0.09 10.06 16.81
N TYR A 34 -0.93 9.87 15.78
CA TYR A 34 -2.33 10.32 15.80
C TYR A 34 -3.14 9.73 16.96
N GLY A 35 -2.90 8.46 17.29
CA GLY A 35 -3.57 7.80 18.40
C GLY A 35 -3.17 8.34 19.78
N LEU A 36 -2.04 9.04 19.88
CA LEU A 36 -1.46 9.56 21.13
C LEU A 36 -1.56 11.08 21.28
N VAL A 37 -1.90 11.82 20.21
CA VAL A 37 -1.90 13.28 20.17
C VAL A 37 -3.32 13.81 20.37
N ASP A 38 -3.46 14.78 21.28
CA ASP A 38 -4.71 15.48 21.55
C ASP A 38 -4.72 16.93 21.03
N ASP A 39 -3.59 17.39 20.46
CA ASP A 39 -3.40 18.79 20.03
C ASP A 39 -3.58 18.92 18.51
N ALA A 40 -4.43 19.90 18.12
CA ALA A 40 -4.80 20.13 16.72
C ALA A 40 -3.61 20.56 15.84
N THR A 41 -2.63 21.27 16.39
CA THR A 41 -1.47 21.73 15.62
C THR A 41 -0.58 20.56 15.24
N THR A 42 -0.30 19.67 16.19
CA THR A 42 0.47 18.45 15.94
C THR A 42 -0.27 17.51 14.98
N ALA A 43 -1.59 17.38 15.13
CA ALA A 43 -2.41 16.63 14.19
C ALA A 43 -2.33 17.19 12.75
N ALA A 44 -2.33 18.51 12.59
CA ALA A 44 -2.17 19.13 11.27
C ALA A 44 -0.79 18.86 10.64
N VAL A 45 0.27 18.85 11.45
CA VAL A 45 1.62 18.50 10.98
C VAL A 45 1.67 17.02 10.56
N LEU A 46 1.10 16.13 11.37
CA LEU A 46 1.02 14.70 11.04
C LEU A 46 0.23 14.47 9.74
N TYR A 47 -0.83 15.25 9.49
CA TYR A 47 -1.60 15.19 8.25
C TYR A 47 -0.73 15.49 7.01
N VAL A 48 0.12 16.51 7.09
CA VAL A 48 1.05 16.82 5.99
C VAL A 48 2.05 15.69 5.77
N ILE A 49 2.60 15.12 6.86
CA ILE A 49 3.53 14.01 6.80
C ILE A 49 2.86 12.76 6.20
N ASP A 50 1.65 12.45 6.63
CA ASP A 50 0.82 11.35 6.09
C ASP A 50 0.67 11.45 4.57
N HIS A 51 0.31 12.64 4.08
CA HIS A 51 0.15 12.87 2.65
C HIS A 51 1.45 12.76 1.85
N MET A 52 2.60 13.05 2.46
CA MET A 52 3.90 12.82 1.83
C MET A 52 4.18 11.32 1.65
N PHE A 53 3.84 10.48 2.64
CA PHE A 53 3.98 9.03 2.52
C PHE A 53 2.97 8.44 1.54
N PHE A 54 1.72 8.91 1.57
CA PHE A 54 0.68 8.47 0.63
C PHE A 54 1.07 8.66 -0.84
N ALA A 55 1.90 9.66 -1.14
CA ALA A 55 2.42 9.85 -2.49
C ALA A 55 3.30 8.67 -2.98
N MET A 56 3.84 7.84 -2.07
CA MET A 56 4.63 6.66 -2.41
C MET A 56 3.75 5.46 -2.83
N ALA A 57 2.43 5.50 -2.61
CA ALA A 57 1.48 4.48 -3.07
C ALA A 57 1.52 4.26 -4.61
N ILE A 58 2.11 5.19 -5.36
CA ILE A 58 2.43 5.01 -6.79
C ILE A 58 3.26 3.73 -7.01
N ALA A 59 4.07 3.31 -6.03
CA ALA A 59 4.88 2.10 -6.11
C ALA A 59 4.04 0.82 -6.30
N ILE A 60 2.82 0.77 -5.77
CA ILE A 60 1.89 -0.35 -5.99
C ILE A 60 1.49 -0.41 -7.47
N SER A 61 1.18 0.74 -8.07
CA SER A 61 0.79 0.80 -9.49
C SER A 61 1.96 0.43 -10.41
N THR A 62 3.18 0.87 -10.10
CA THR A 62 4.37 0.51 -10.87
C THR A 62 4.73 -0.97 -10.72
N TYR A 63 4.60 -1.53 -9.52
CA TYR A 63 4.75 -2.96 -9.28
C TYR A 63 3.75 -3.77 -10.10
N PHE A 64 2.46 -3.40 -10.04
CA PHE A 64 1.42 -4.07 -10.80
C PHE A 64 1.69 -4.06 -12.30
N GLN A 65 2.10 -2.91 -12.86
CA GLN A 65 2.43 -2.79 -14.29
C GLN A 65 3.62 -3.67 -14.70
N LYS A 66 4.55 -3.97 -13.79
CA LYS A 66 5.70 -4.82 -14.06
C LYS A 66 5.37 -6.31 -14.12
N ILE A 67 4.42 -6.75 -13.30
CA ILE A 67 4.10 -8.18 -13.16
C ILE A 67 2.90 -8.63 -14.01
N ALA A 68 2.00 -7.71 -14.39
CA ALA A 68 0.77 -8.04 -15.11
C ALA A 68 1.04 -8.41 -16.57
N ASP A 69 0.43 -9.51 -17.05
CA ASP A 69 0.37 -9.81 -18.47
C ASP A 69 -0.49 -8.71 -19.15
N PRO A 70 -0.03 -8.14 -20.28
CA PRO A 70 -0.79 -7.14 -21.03
C PRO A 70 -2.22 -7.57 -21.38
N LYS A 71 -2.46 -8.86 -21.56
CA LYS A 71 -3.79 -9.42 -21.87
C LYS A 71 -4.75 -9.35 -20.68
N ASP A 72 -4.22 -9.47 -19.47
CA ASP A 72 -5.01 -9.54 -18.24
C ASP A 72 -5.07 -8.20 -17.49
N MET A 73 -4.34 -7.20 -17.95
CA MET A 73 -4.28 -5.89 -17.29
C MET A 73 -5.66 -5.27 -17.08
N ALA A 74 -6.52 -5.29 -18.09
CA ALA A 74 -7.85 -4.66 -18.02
C ALA A 74 -8.77 -5.39 -17.03
N SER A 75 -8.78 -6.72 -17.04
CA SER A 75 -9.62 -7.52 -16.13
C SER A 75 -9.15 -7.41 -14.69
N THR A 76 -7.84 -7.49 -14.47
CA THR A 76 -7.24 -7.38 -13.12
C THR A 76 -7.40 -5.98 -12.55
N ALA A 77 -7.26 -4.94 -13.38
CA ALA A 77 -7.54 -3.56 -12.97
C ALA A 77 -9.00 -3.37 -12.57
N GLY A 78 -9.95 -3.98 -13.30
CA GLY A 78 -11.37 -3.96 -12.98
C GLY A 78 -11.69 -4.62 -11.64
N VAL A 79 -11.09 -5.79 -11.35
CA VAL A 79 -11.23 -6.47 -10.07
C VAL A 79 -10.64 -5.63 -8.94
N SER A 80 -9.43 -5.10 -9.11
CA SER A 80 -8.76 -4.24 -8.13
C SER A 80 -9.58 -2.98 -7.83
N PHE A 81 -10.16 -2.36 -8.87
CA PHE A 81 -11.06 -1.21 -8.73
C PHE A 81 -12.29 -1.58 -7.89
N THR A 82 -12.93 -2.71 -8.17
CA THR A 82 -14.11 -3.17 -7.44
C THR A 82 -13.79 -3.42 -5.97
N ILE A 83 -12.70 -4.13 -5.66
CA ILE A 83 -12.25 -4.39 -4.29
C ILE A 83 -11.98 -3.08 -3.56
N SER A 84 -11.26 -2.16 -4.19
CA SER A 84 -10.93 -0.85 -3.62
C SER A 84 -12.18 -0.02 -3.30
N HIS A 85 -13.20 -0.05 -4.17
CA HIS A 85 -14.45 0.66 -3.94
C HIS A 85 -15.28 0.06 -2.82
N ILE A 86 -15.35 -1.27 -2.72
CA ILE A 86 -16.01 -1.95 -1.60
C ILE A 86 -15.29 -1.57 -0.29
N ALA A 87 -13.97 -1.64 -0.26
CA ALA A 87 -13.18 -1.25 0.89
C ALA A 87 -13.38 0.23 1.28
N ALA A 88 -13.44 1.13 0.29
CA ALA A 88 -13.65 2.55 0.50
C ALA A 88 -15.04 2.90 1.10
N ILE A 89 -16.02 2.01 1.00
CA ILE A 89 -17.34 2.18 1.63
C ILE A 89 -17.38 1.48 2.99
N VAL A 90 -16.94 0.23 3.05
CA VAL A 90 -17.10 -0.62 4.24
C VAL A 90 -16.16 -0.18 5.36
N ILE A 91 -14.89 0.09 5.04
CA ILE A 91 -13.89 0.44 6.06
C ILE A 91 -14.22 1.76 6.77
N PRO A 92 -14.52 2.89 6.07
CA PRO A 92 -14.90 4.11 6.77
C PRO A 92 -16.17 3.98 7.59
N ALA A 93 -17.16 3.22 7.11
CA ALA A 93 -18.39 2.99 7.88
C ALA A 93 -18.09 2.22 9.17
N ALA A 94 -17.30 1.15 9.11
CA ALA A 94 -16.91 0.37 10.29
C ALA A 94 -16.05 1.20 11.25
N LEU A 95 -15.06 1.93 10.75
CA LEU A 95 -14.22 2.81 11.56
C LEU A 95 -14.99 3.99 12.14
N GLY A 96 -16.04 4.48 11.46
CA GLY A 96 -16.95 5.49 12.00
C GLY A 96 -17.68 5.02 13.26
N LEU A 97 -18.08 3.75 13.32
CA LEU A 97 -18.66 3.16 14.54
C LEU A 97 -17.61 3.07 15.66
N VAL A 98 -16.39 2.66 15.36
CA VAL A 98 -15.29 2.63 16.34
C VAL A 98 -14.96 4.04 16.84
N TRP A 99 -15.00 5.04 15.96
CA TRP A 99 -14.76 6.44 16.30
C TRP A 99 -15.71 6.96 17.40
N MET A 100 -16.96 6.50 17.41
CA MET A 100 -17.93 6.85 18.45
C MET A 100 -17.51 6.37 19.84
N TRP A 101 -16.66 5.36 19.93
CA TRP A 101 -16.16 4.82 21.21
C TRP A 101 -14.77 5.39 21.56
N SER A 102 -13.88 5.46 20.59
CA SER A 102 -12.53 5.97 20.80
C SER A 102 -11.89 6.40 19.49
N THR A 103 -11.55 7.69 19.41
CA THR A 103 -10.79 8.26 18.29
C THR A 103 -9.40 7.61 18.16
N SER A 104 -8.69 7.45 19.29
CA SER A 104 -7.38 6.83 19.31
C SER A 104 -7.39 5.40 18.79
N LEU A 105 -8.42 4.63 19.10
CA LEU A 105 -8.54 3.25 18.65
C LEU A 105 -8.61 3.15 17.12
N VAL A 106 -9.27 4.09 16.45
CA VAL A 106 -9.33 4.13 14.98
C VAL A 106 -7.93 4.26 14.39
N PHE A 107 -7.10 5.13 14.95
CA PHE A 107 -5.73 5.30 14.48
C PHE A 107 -4.85 4.08 14.77
N PHE A 108 -5.02 3.42 15.92
CA PHE A 108 -4.30 2.18 16.21
C PHE A 108 -4.72 1.01 15.30
N ILE A 109 -5.99 0.95 14.90
CA ILE A 109 -6.44 0.01 13.86
C ILE A 109 -5.78 0.34 12.52
N GLY A 110 -5.68 1.63 12.16
CA GLY A 110 -4.95 2.09 10.98
C GLY A 110 -3.47 1.67 11.01
N ALA A 111 -2.81 1.83 12.16
CA ALA A 111 -1.43 1.36 12.36
C ALA A 111 -1.34 -0.17 12.18
N GLY A 112 -2.32 -0.93 12.66
CA GLY A 112 -2.42 -2.38 12.44
C GLY A 112 -2.51 -2.75 10.96
N PHE A 113 -3.33 -2.04 10.18
CA PHE A 113 -3.39 -2.22 8.72
C PHE A 113 -2.06 -1.88 8.05
N ALA A 114 -1.39 -0.82 8.48
CA ALA A 114 -0.08 -0.46 7.95
C ALA A 114 0.99 -1.54 8.25
N VAL A 115 0.93 -2.19 9.43
CA VAL A 115 1.79 -3.35 9.75
C VAL A 115 1.49 -4.52 8.82
N LEU A 116 0.22 -4.86 8.59
CA LEU A 116 -0.16 -5.94 7.67
C LEU A 116 0.31 -5.63 6.24
N SER A 117 0.17 -4.39 5.79
CA SER A 117 0.65 -3.94 4.49
C SER A 117 2.19 -3.99 4.40
N LEU A 118 2.89 -3.65 5.48
CA LEU A 118 4.34 -3.79 5.56
C LEU A 118 4.77 -5.26 5.39
N LEU A 119 4.10 -6.18 6.07
CA LEU A 119 4.37 -7.61 5.93
C LEU A 119 4.09 -8.10 4.51
N ALA A 120 2.99 -7.66 3.91
CA ALA A 120 2.67 -7.99 2.51
C ALA A 120 3.73 -7.42 1.54
N ALA A 121 4.22 -6.20 1.76
CA ALA A 121 5.26 -5.59 0.94
C ALA A 121 6.60 -6.37 0.99
N GLN A 122 6.88 -7.12 2.08
CA GLN A 122 8.05 -7.98 2.16
C GLN A 122 7.96 -9.21 1.23
N LEU A 123 6.76 -9.56 0.77
CA LEU A 123 6.56 -10.64 -0.20
C LEU A 123 6.89 -10.23 -1.64
N ILE A 124 7.06 -8.94 -1.90
CA ILE A 124 7.47 -8.42 -3.21
C ILE A 124 8.95 -8.73 -3.44
N PRO A 125 9.36 -9.33 -4.57
CA PRO A 125 10.77 -9.51 -4.92
C PRO A 125 11.46 -8.16 -5.14
N PHE A 126 12.79 -8.15 -5.06
CA PHE A 126 13.57 -6.92 -5.31
C PHE A 126 13.54 -6.47 -6.77
N ASP A 127 13.37 -7.42 -7.68
CA ASP A 127 13.24 -7.18 -9.12
C ASP A 127 11.99 -7.92 -9.63
N PRO A 128 10.80 -7.30 -9.49
CA PRO A 128 9.55 -7.93 -9.88
C PRO A 128 9.42 -7.96 -11.42
N GLY A 129 8.96 -9.08 -11.94
CA GLY A 129 8.69 -9.28 -13.36
C GLY A 129 7.66 -10.38 -13.60
N PRO A 130 7.21 -10.58 -14.84
CA PRO A 130 6.30 -11.66 -15.18
C PRO A 130 6.88 -13.03 -14.80
N GLY A 131 6.11 -13.83 -14.05
CA GLY A 131 6.56 -15.13 -13.51
C GLY A 131 7.39 -15.03 -12.20
N GLN A 132 7.60 -13.81 -11.67
CA GLN A 132 8.31 -13.55 -10.42
C GLN A 132 7.53 -12.53 -9.58
N GLU A 133 6.24 -12.76 -9.39
CA GLU A 133 5.34 -11.84 -8.71
C GLU A 133 5.59 -11.79 -7.21
N THR A 134 6.00 -12.90 -6.59
CA THR A 134 6.26 -12.98 -5.15
C THR A 134 7.54 -13.76 -4.83
N VAL A 135 8.11 -13.50 -3.64
CA VAL A 135 9.23 -14.29 -3.11
C VAL A 135 8.79 -15.70 -2.68
N LEU A 136 7.48 -15.93 -2.50
CA LEU A 136 6.93 -17.24 -2.20
C LEU A 136 6.86 -18.09 -3.49
N PRO A 137 7.17 -19.38 -3.45
CA PRO A 137 7.14 -20.27 -4.63
C PRO A 137 5.72 -20.67 -5.07
N LEU A 138 4.72 -19.83 -4.78
CA LEU A 138 3.32 -20.06 -5.12
C LEU A 138 3.16 -19.95 -6.64
N GLY A 139 3.00 -21.07 -7.32
CA GLY A 139 2.65 -21.13 -8.75
C GLY A 139 3.77 -21.47 -9.73
N ARG A 140 5.03 -21.63 -9.30
CA ARG A 140 6.12 -22.07 -10.21
C ARG A 140 5.84 -23.42 -10.87
N ASP A 141 5.14 -24.31 -10.17
CA ASP A 141 4.85 -25.66 -10.67
C ASP A 141 3.72 -25.67 -11.72
N GLN A 142 2.85 -24.67 -11.73
CA GLN A 142 1.75 -24.57 -12.71
C GLN A 142 2.19 -23.97 -14.04
N VAL A 143 3.14 -23.04 -14.03
CA VAL A 143 3.69 -22.44 -15.26
C VAL A 143 4.62 -23.43 -15.97
N ALA A 144 5.35 -24.25 -15.21
CA ALA A 144 6.19 -25.32 -15.77
C ALA A 144 5.38 -26.48 -16.35
N ALA A 145 4.15 -26.72 -15.85
CA ALA A 145 3.25 -27.77 -16.33
C ALA A 145 2.42 -27.35 -17.57
N ALA A 146 2.35 -26.06 -17.87
CA ALA A 146 1.66 -25.48 -19.02
C ALA A 146 2.64 -25.19 -20.19
N GLY A 147 3.67 -26.06 -20.37
CA GLY A 147 4.66 -25.95 -21.42
C GLY A 147 4.05 -25.75 -22.83
N PRO A 148 4.87 -25.32 -23.81
CA PRO A 148 4.45 -24.79 -25.09
C PRO A 148 3.63 -25.76 -25.92
#